data_64c3d736a49fd369c424b6edf6e7b920
#
_entry.id   64c3d736a49fd369c424b6edf6e7b920
#
_cell.length_a   1.000
_cell.length_b   1.000
_cell.length_c   1.000
_cell.angle_alpha   90.00
_cell.angle_beta   90.00
_cell.angle_gamma   90.00
#
_symmetry.space_group_name_H-M   'P 1'
#
loop_
_entity.id
_entity.type
_entity.pdbx_description
1 polymer ?
#
loop_
_entity_poly.entity_id
_entity_poly.type
_entity_poly.pdbx_seq_one_letter_code
_entity_poly.pdbx_strand_id
1 'polypeptide(L)'
;MTPTAAMSSSDTIVAAATPAGRSALAIVRVDGPLAATLAHDALRRRTPLTEKTATLGIWRDGNGAPIDQVVAVLWRAGRSFTGNDSLEITCHGNPLLVRRLTADCLARGARLAEPGEFTRRAYLAGRIDLTQAEAVADLIHASSERALASARRQLAGELGRLVARWTDRTLQVLAELEAHIDFPEEDLPAEDPRGPSARLLEIASELSNYARTARHDAALRAGLRVAVVGAPNAGKSSLLNALAGADRAIVSPEAGTTRDYLEAPVAGLPLAVTAVDTAGLRDGGSALEHLGMARSLEQARGAHLLLLVVDASAAPPTLPAELLTLLDPARTLVVANKADLPAHPAQRDFLPTLPKLSACLLDGRDAEALRAKLGEFLVAQEIAPGAEDLVVGVRHAEAMARAAEALTAAAGHLRAPIQTELAAAQARSGLDALGEIVGRIDNERMLDKLFASFCIGK
;
A
#
# COMPACT_ATOMS: atom_id res chain seq x y z
N MET A 1 11.14 23.74 -21.98
CA MET A 1 10.14 24.00 -20.93
C MET A 1 10.88 24.51 -19.70
N THR A 2 10.65 25.77 -19.35
CA THR A 2 11.24 26.42 -18.15
C THR A 2 10.71 25.71 -16.90
N PRO A 3 11.56 25.33 -15.93
CA PRO A 3 11.06 24.76 -14.69
C PRO A 3 10.20 25.83 -13.99
N THR A 4 8.95 25.47 -13.71
CA THR A 4 8.04 26.26 -12.88
C THR A 4 8.77 26.59 -11.59
N ALA A 5 8.89 27.88 -11.26
CA ALA A 5 9.56 28.35 -10.06
C ALA A 5 8.99 27.61 -8.84
N ALA A 6 9.84 26.88 -8.13
CA ALA A 6 9.51 26.18 -6.91
C ALA A 6 8.85 27.19 -5.96
N MET A 7 7.58 27.02 -5.64
CA MET A 7 6.93 27.75 -4.56
C MET A 7 7.59 27.27 -3.26
N SER A 8 8.59 28.03 -2.79
CA SER A 8 9.12 27.84 -1.45
C SER A 8 8.00 28.22 -0.49
N SER A 9 7.57 27.28 0.35
CA SER A 9 6.62 27.57 1.41
C SER A 9 7.23 28.65 2.30
N SER A 10 6.52 29.76 2.48
CA SER A 10 6.98 30.93 3.27
C SER A 10 7.05 30.65 4.76
N ASP A 11 6.53 29.53 5.24
CA ASP A 11 6.39 29.16 6.64
C ASP A 11 7.26 27.94 7.03
N THR A 12 7.48 27.82 8.34
CA THR A 12 8.22 26.69 8.92
C THR A 12 7.29 25.79 9.69
N ILE A 13 7.36 24.48 9.42
CA ILE A 13 6.57 23.46 10.08
C ILE A 13 7.41 22.59 11.00
N VAL A 14 6.78 22.00 12.01
CA VAL A 14 7.40 21.06 12.94
C VAL A 14 6.45 19.90 13.25
N ALA A 15 7.01 18.69 13.32
CA ALA A 15 6.28 17.51 13.80
C ALA A 15 7.22 16.47 14.41
N ALA A 16 6.67 15.58 15.26
CA ALA A 16 7.32 14.33 15.60
C ALA A 16 7.28 13.38 14.39
N ALA A 17 8.44 12.88 13.97
CA ALA A 17 8.57 11.97 12.83
C ALA A 17 8.61 10.48 13.25
N THR A 18 8.57 10.19 14.53
CA THR A 18 8.50 8.84 15.12
C THR A 18 7.16 8.62 15.80
N PRO A 19 6.67 7.35 15.89
CA PRO A 19 5.42 7.03 16.56
C PRO A 19 5.38 7.57 18.01
N ALA A 20 4.18 7.88 18.49
CA ALA A 20 3.96 8.26 19.88
C ALA A 20 4.27 7.06 20.81
N GLY A 21 4.83 7.36 21.99
CA GLY A 21 5.17 6.34 22.99
C GLY A 21 6.57 6.50 23.55
N ARG A 22 7.01 5.51 24.36
CA ARG A 22 8.37 5.48 24.92
C ARG A 22 9.25 4.61 24.03
N SER A 23 10.41 5.14 23.68
CA SER A 23 11.44 4.46 22.90
C SER A 23 12.83 4.90 23.35
N ALA A 24 13.89 4.31 22.83
CA ALA A 24 15.24 4.76 23.11
C ALA A 24 15.47 6.18 22.53
N LEU A 25 15.02 6.39 21.31
CA LEU A 25 15.17 7.66 20.56
C LEU A 25 13.85 8.07 19.92
N ALA A 26 13.66 9.39 19.73
CA ALA A 26 12.61 9.97 18.92
C ALA A 26 13.18 11.06 18.03
N ILE A 27 12.50 11.35 16.93
CA ILE A 27 12.90 12.39 15.97
C ILE A 27 11.81 13.44 15.89
N VAL A 28 12.20 14.71 16.07
CA VAL A 28 11.38 15.88 15.74
C VAL A 28 11.96 16.49 14.47
N ARG A 29 11.10 16.70 13.48
CA ARG A 29 11.48 17.26 12.17
C ARG A 29 10.93 18.66 12.03
N VAL A 30 11.77 19.58 11.53
CA VAL A 30 11.42 20.95 11.20
C VAL A 30 11.74 21.19 9.74
N ASP A 31 10.86 21.88 9.01
CA ASP A 31 11.04 22.17 7.58
C ASP A 31 10.61 23.60 7.27
N GLY A 32 11.46 24.34 6.61
CA GLY A 32 11.20 25.71 6.19
C GLY A 32 12.33 26.69 6.56
N PRO A 33 12.14 28.00 6.27
CA PRO A 33 13.21 29.01 6.36
C PRO A 33 13.81 29.19 7.75
N LEU A 34 13.07 28.88 8.82
CA LEU A 34 13.58 29.01 10.18
C LEU A 34 14.41 27.80 10.66
N ALA A 35 14.47 26.69 9.91
CA ALA A 35 15.10 25.46 10.37
C ALA A 35 16.56 25.64 10.83
N ALA A 36 17.36 26.38 10.06
CA ALA A 36 18.76 26.64 10.38
C ALA A 36 18.92 27.56 11.60
N THR A 37 18.11 28.62 11.69
CA THR A 37 18.14 29.59 12.80
C THR A 37 17.71 28.93 14.10
N LEU A 38 16.62 28.14 14.07
CA LEU A 38 16.15 27.36 15.22
C LEU A 38 17.26 26.47 15.80
N ALA A 39 17.97 25.75 14.94
CA ALA A 39 19.07 24.89 15.37
C ALA A 39 20.23 25.69 15.98
N HIS A 40 20.62 26.79 15.36
CA HIS A 40 21.69 27.66 15.84
C HIS A 40 21.37 28.21 17.23
N ASP A 41 20.20 28.79 17.40
CA ASP A 41 19.76 29.47 18.64
C ASP A 41 19.53 28.49 19.80
N ALA A 42 18.88 27.37 19.53
CA ALA A 42 18.57 26.38 20.56
C ALA A 42 19.79 25.63 21.06
N LEU A 43 20.77 25.36 20.18
CA LEU A 43 22.04 24.73 20.55
C LEU A 43 23.09 25.74 21.04
N ARG A 44 22.80 27.07 21.01
CA ARG A 44 23.70 28.17 21.41
C ARG A 44 25.11 28.02 20.82
N ARG A 45 25.19 27.71 19.54
CA ARG A 45 26.48 27.53 18.88
C ARG A 45 27.07 28.87 18.42
N ARG A 46 28.38 28.96 18.47
CA ARG A 46 29.09 30.12 17.90
C ARG A 46 29.18 30.08 16.38
N THR A 47 29.12 28.89 15.79
CA THR A 47 29.17 28.65 14.34
C THR A 47 27.92 27.93 13.87
N PRO A 48 27.41 28.21 12.66
CA PRO A 48 26.28 27.47 12.08
C PRO A 48 26.56 25.97 12.03
N LEU A 49 25.48 25.17 11.99
CA LEU A 49 25.61 23.73 11.76
C LEU A 49 26.15 23.47 10.37
N THR A 50 27.08 22.52 10.29
CA THR A 50 27.54 22.00 9.00
C THR A 50 26.44 21.12 8.40
N GLU A 51 26.12 21.36 7.14
CA GLU A 51 25.12 20.57 6.40
C GLU A 51 25.45 19.08 6.42
N LYS A 52 24.44 18.24 6.55
CA LYS A 52 24.52 16.76 6.55
C LYS A 52 25.48 16.17 7.61
N THR A 53 25.78 16.94 8.64
CA THR A 53 26.69 16.51 9.70
C THR A 53 25.91 16.36 11.00
N ALA A 54 25.99 15.18 11.60
CA ALA A 54 25.42 14.91 12.91
C ALA A 54 26.12 15.74 13.97
N THR A 55 25.38 16.60 14.64
CA THR A 55 25.90 17.54 15.64
C THR A 55 25.29 17.25 16.98
N LEU A 56 26.11 16.80 17.93
CA LEU A 56 25.70 16.61 19.33
C LEU A 56 25.63 17.97 20.03
N GLY A 57 24.59 18.19 20.82
CA GLY A 57 24.43 19.42 21.61
C GLY A 57 23.30 19.30 22.62
N ILE A 58 23.18 20.33 23.51
CA ILE A 58 22.07 20.45 24.43
C ILE A 58 21.08 21.44 23.85
N TRP A 59 19.86 20.96 23.53
CA TRP A 59 18.76 21.83 23.11
C TRP A 59 18.25 22.60 24.31
N ARG A 60 18.18 23.92 24.17
CA ARG A 60 17.73 24.84 25.20
C ARG A 60 16.51 25.59 24.76
N ASP A 61 15.59 25.78 25.67
CA ASP A 61 14.40 26.61 25.45
C ASP A 61 14.72 28.09 25.28
N GLY A 62 13.69 28.91 25.00
CA GLY A 62 13.82 30.36 24.84
C GLY A 62 14.41 31.08 26.07
N ASN A 63 14.28 30.52 27.27
CA ASN A 63 14.83 31.02 28.52
C ASN A 63 16.25 30.48 28.80
N GLY A 64 16.75 29.58 27.96
CA GLY A 64 18.07 28.97 28.08
C GLY A 64 18.13 27.74 28.98
N ALA A 65 16.98 27.26 29.49
CA ALA A 65 16.95 26.02 30.26
C ALA A 65 17.14 24.80 29.35
N PRO A 66 17.89 23.79 29.78
CA PRO A 66 18.12 22.60 28.99
C PRO A 66 16.83 21.76 28.86
N ILE A 67 16.49 21.34 27.65
CA ILE A 67 15.39 20.40 27.38
C ILE A 67 15.92 18.98 27.32
N ASP A 68 16.92 18.72 26.42
CA ASP A 68 17.53 17.41 26.24
C ASP A 68 18.90 17.53 25.57
N GLN A 69 19.71 16.47 25.66
CA GLN A 69 20.89 16.29 24.82
C GLN A 69 20.42 15.64 23.51
N VAL A 70 20.67 16.32 22.40
CA VAL A 70 20.16 15.92 21.08
C VAL A 70 21.29 15.78 20.06
N VAL A 71 21.00 15.00 19.00
CA VAL A 71 21.78 15.00 17.76
C VAL A 71 20.96 15.73 16.70
N ALA A 72 21.49 16.84 16.20
CA ALA A 72 20.83 17.64 15.17
C ALA A 72 21.54 17.48 13.83
N VAL A 73 20.76 17.31 12.75
CA VAL A 73 21.24 17.25 11.36
C VAL A 73 20.48 18.29 10.54
N LEU A 74 21.22 19.21 9.92
CA LEU A 74 20.66 20.23 9.03
C LEU A 74 20.84 19.84 7.56
N TRP A 75 19.78 19.97 6.81
CA TRP A 75 19.73 19.79 5.36
C TRP A 75 19.37 21.11 4.70
N ARG A 76 20.21 21.59 3.78
CA ARG A 76 19.97 22.85 3.08
C ARG A 76 18.99 22.69 1.92
N ALA A 77 18.34 23.81 1.58
CA ALA A 77 17.44 23.89 0.42
C ALA A 77 18.07 23.28 -0.85
N GLY A 78 17.24 22.55 -1.60
CA GLY A 78 17.66 21.79 -2.78
C GLY A 78 18.34 20.45 -2.49
N ARG A 79 18.73 20.18 -1.23
CA ARG A 79 19.41 18.94 -0.82
C ARG A 79 18.64 18.16 0.25
N SER A 80 17.55 18.70 0.76
CA SER A 80 16.59 18.04 1.67
C SER A 80 15.57 17.22 0.90
N PHE A 81 14.76 16.45 1.61
CA PHE A 81 13.63 15.71 1.05
C PHE A 81 12.57 16.65 0.46
N THR A 82 12.22 17.69 1.18
CA THR A 82 11.19 18.67 0.77
C THR A 82 11.66 19.72 -0.22
N GLY A 83 12.96 19.86 -0.40
CA GLY A 83 13.56 20.96 -1.18
C GLY A 83 13.82 22.23 -0.39
N ASN A 84 13.29 22.38 0.84
CA ASN A 84 13.52 23.51 1.75
C ASN A 84 14.71 23.23 2.70
N ASP A 85 15.10 24.21 3.54
CA ASP A 85 15.94 23.92 4.71
C ASP A 85 15.15 22.99 5.64
N SER A 86 15.77 21.90 6.07
CA SER A 86 15.15 20.90 6.94
C SER A 86 16.09 20.52 8.08
N LEU A 87 15.55 20.37 9.29
CA LEU A 87 16.31 20.01 10.48
C LEU A 87 15.69 18.77 11.12
N GLU A 88 16.51 17.75 11.37
CA GLU A 88 16.14 16.57 12.14
C GLU A 88 16.80 16.64 13.51
N ILE A 89 16.00 16.54 14.56
CA ILE A 89 16.40 16.61 15.97
C ILE A 89 16.14 15.23 16.57
N THR A 90 17.18 14.44 16.73
CA THR A 90 17.08 13.17 17.44
C THR A 90 17.25 13.41 18.93
N CYS A 91 16.27 13.05 19.74
CA CYS A 91 16.22 13.21 21.19
C CYS A 91 15.95 11.87 21.88
N HIS A 92 16.01 11.81 23.22
CA HIS A 92 15.54 10.64 23.94
C HIS A 92 14.03 10.42 23.74
N GLY A 93 13.63 9.19 23.53
CA GLY A 93 12.26 8.78 23.21
C GLY A 93 11.27 8.89 24.36
N ASN A 94 11.23 10.04 25.02
CA ASN A 94 10.27 10.35 26.07
C ASN A 94 9.20 11.31 25.52
N PRO A 95 7.90 10.97 25.57
CA PRO A 95 6.82 11.82 25.04
C PRO A 95 6.81 13.25 25.62
N LEU A 96 7.29 13.44 26.85
CA LEU A 96 7.39 14.76 27.45
C LEU A 96 8.49 15.60 26.77
N LEU A 97 9.65 14.99 26.48
CA LEU A 97 10.74 15.67 25.78
C LEU A 97 10.35 16.04 24.36
N VAL A 98 9.72 15.11 23.62
CA VAL A 98 9.20 15.37 22.26
C VAL A 98 8.22 16.55 22.26
N ARG A 99 7.27 16.57 23.21
CA ARG A 99 6.33 17.70 23.37
C ARG A 99 7.04 19.02 23.68
N ARG A 100 8.04 19.02 24.58
CA ARG A 100 8.82 20.22 24.92
C ARG A 100 9.62 20.76 23.75
N LEU A 101 10.28 19.87 22.98
CA LEU A 101 11.01 20.25 21.77
C LEU A 101 10.08 20.85 20.72
N THR A 102 8.94 20.21 20.48
CA THR A 102 7.92 20.71 19.54
C THR A 102 7.39 22.09 20.01
N ALA A 103 7.07 22.24 21.30
CA ALA A 103 6.58 23.49 21.85
C ALA A 103 7.62 24.63 21.77
N ASP A 104 8.90 24.32 21.95
CA ASP A 104 9.97 25.32 21.78
C ASP A 104 10.11 25.76 20.31
N CYS A 105 10.00 24.82 19.36
CA CYS A 105 9.97 25.17 17.93
C CYS A 105 8.77 26.05 17.57
N LEU A 106 7.59 25.77 18.14
CA LEU A 106 6.38 26.59 17.96
C LEU A 106 6.57 28.00 18.54
N ALA A 107 7.13 28.11 19.76
CA ALA A 107 7.42 29.39 20.40
C ALA A 107 8.43 30.25 19.60
N ARG A 108 9.26 29.63 18.81
CA ARG A 108 10.24 30.31 17.91
C ARG A 108 9.68 30.59 16.50
N GLY A 109 8.37 30.40 16.25
CA GLY A 109 7.69 30.81 15.03
C GLY A 109 7.43 29.69 14.01
N ALA A 110 7.72 28.43 14.33
CA ALA A 110 7.20 27.32 13.55
C ALA A 110 5.70 27.09 13.83
N ARG A 111 4.99 26.40 12.93
CA ARG A 111 3.65 25.86 13.22
C ARG A 111 3.67 24.34 13.18
N LEU A 112 2.62 23.69 13.70
CA LEU A 112 2.47 22.26 13.55
C LEU A 112 2.27 21.89 12.06
N ALA A 113 2.90 20.80 11.65
CA ALA A 113 2.69 20.24 10.33
C ALA A 113 1.31 19.56 10.25
N GLU A 114 0.67 19.68 9.11
CA GLU A 114 -0.50 18.89 8.74
C GLU A 114 -0.11 17.43 8.36
N PRO A 115 -1.06 16.47 8.36
CA PRO A 115 -0.81 15.13 7.83
C PRO A 115 -0.23 15.20 6.43
N GLY A 116 0.84 14.43 6.17
CA GLY A 116 1.49 14.35 4.85
C GLY A 116 2.17 15.62 4.35
N GLU A 117 2.27 16.70 5.15
CA GLU A 117 2.73 17.99 4.65
C GLU A 117 4.18 18.00 4.17
N PHE A 118 5.08 17.25 4.78
CA PHE A 118 6.47 17.15 4.30
C PHE A 118 6.52 16.48 2.92
N THR A 119 5.72 15.44 2.69
CA THR A 119 5.64 14.76 1.39
C THR A 119 4.97 15.64 0.35
N ARG A 120 3.92 16.40 0.74
CA ARG A 120 3.27 17.39 -0.12
C ARG A 120 4.25 18.47 -0.58
N ARG A 121 5.08 18.99 0.33
CA ARG A 121 6.14 19.97 0.00
C ARG A 121 7.16 19.39 -0.97
N ALA A 122 7.58 18.14 -0.77
CA ALA A 122 8.48 17.44 -1.68
C ALA A 122 7.88 17.30 -3.09
N TYR A 123 6.59 16.97 -3.20
CA TYR A 123 5.86 16.89 -4.46
C TYR A 123 5.75 18.27 -5.14
N LEU A 124 5.31 19.30 -4.42
CA LEU A 124 5.18 20.67 -4.95
C LEU A 124 6.52 21.27 -5.37
N ALA A 125 7.61 20.89 -4.70
CA ALA A 125 8.96 21.26 -5.07
C ALA A 125 9.53 20.44 -6.25
N GLY A 126 8.76 19.51 -6.85
CA GLY A 126 9.19 18.65 -7.95
C GLY A 126 10.30 17.64 -7.57
N ARG A 127 10.46 17.35 -6.27
CA ARG A 127 11.46 16.37 -5.78
C ARG A 127 11.01 14.95 -6.04
N ILE A 128 9.72 14.72 -5.99
CA ILE A 128 9.04 13.46 -6.25
C ILE A 128 7.78 13.73 -7.08
N ASP A 129 7.34 12.77 -7.88
CA ASP A 129 6.04 12.80 -8.53
C ASP A 129 4.93 12.28 -7.59
N LEU A 130 3.65 12.37 -8.03
CA LEU A 130 2.52 11.96 -7.20
C LEU A 130 2.54 10.46 -6.90
N THR A 131 3.01 9.62 -7.84
CA THR A 131 3.11 8.16 -7.64
C THR A 131 4.15 7.82 -6.57
N GLN A 132 5.26 8.54 -6.54
CA GLN A 132 6.28 8.42 -5.52
C GLN A 132 5.81 8.94 -4.15
N ALA A 133 5.01 10.02 -4.15
CA ALA A 133 4.40 10.52 -2.92
C ALA A 133 3.47 9.47 -2.29
N GLU A 134 2.58 8.85 -3.07
CA GLU A 134 1.74 7.74 -2.61
C GLU A 134 2.57 6.55 -2.12
N ALA A 135 3.65 6.21 -2.84
CA ALA A 135 4.55 5.11 -2.46
C ALA A 135 5.23 5.32 -1.09
N VAL A 136 5.44 6.56 -0.63
CA VAL A 136 5.93 6.84 0.73
C VAL A 136 4.96 6.32 1.79
N ALA A 137 3.65 6.53 1.60
CA ALA A 137 2.63 6.02 2.52
C ALA A 137 2.55 4.49 2.44
N ASP A 138 2.55 3.94 1.23
CA ASP A 138 2.50 2.50 1.00
C ASP A 138 3.69 1.76 1.63
N LEU A 139 4.89 2.35 1.55
CA LEU A 139 6.10 1.80 2.17
C LEU A 139 5.98 1.69 3.70
N ILE A 140 5.33 2.68 4.34
CA ILE A 140 5.14 2.72 5.79
C ILE A 140 4.09 1.71 6.24
N HIS A 141 3.01 1.56 5.44
CA HIS A 141 1.89 0.68 5.76
C HIS A 141 2.09 -0.75 5.23
N ALA A 142 3.18 -1.00 4.49
CA ALA A 142 3.45 -2.32 3.94
C ALA A 142 3.52 -3.37 5.05
N SER A 143 2.66 -4.35 4.97
CA SER A 143 2.54 -5.44 5.95
C SER A 143 3.03 -6.79 5.42
N SER A 144 3.59 -6.82 4.18
CA SER A 144 4.17 -7.99 3.57
C SER A 144 5.39 -7.64 2.71
N GLU A 145 6.27 -8.62 2.46
CA GLU A 145 7.44 -8.45 1.60
C GLU A 145 7.05 -7.99 0.18
N ARG A 146 5.92 -8.46 -0.36
CA ARG A 146 5.45 -8.03 -1.68
C ARG A 146 4.92 -6.61 -1.68
N ALA A 147 4.15 -6.21 -0.66
CA ALA A 147 3.72 -4.82 -0.50
C ALA A 147 4.94 -3.90 -0.40
N LEU A 148 5.93 -4.30 0.40
CA LEU A 148 7.18 -3.57 0.56
C LEU A 148 7.96 -3.47 -0.77
N ALA A 149 8.08 -4.57 -1.52
CA ALA A 149 8.74 -4.59 -2.81
C ALA A 149 8.03 -3.70 -3.84
N SER A 150 6.70 -3.78 -3.93
CA SER A 150 5.88 -2.93 -4.83
C SER A 150 6.05 -1.44 -4.48
N ALA A 151 5.91 -1.08 -3.20
CA ALA A 151 6.09 0.31 -2.75
C ALA A 151 7.50 0.84 -3.03
N ARG A 152 8.55 0.01 -2.85
CA ARG A 152 9.94 0.39 -3.19
C ARG A 152 10.14 0.64 -4.67
N ARG A 153 9.56 -0.17 -5.56
CA ARG A 153 9.61 0.02 -7.02
C ARG A 153 8.91 1.31 -7.43
N GLN A 154 7.73 1.60 -6.86
CA GLN A 154 7.00 2.85 -7.09
C GLN A 154 7.78 4.05 -6.57
N LEU A 155 8.34 3.98 -5.35
CA LEU A 155 9.18 5.04 -4.79
C LEU A 155 10.45 5.30 -5.62
N ALA A 156 11.02 4.25 -6.25
CA ALA A 156 12.11 4.39 -7.22
C ALA A 156 11.66 5.00 -8.56
N GLY A 157 10.38 5.39 -8.71
CA GLY A 157 9.83 6.07 -9.88
C GLY A 157 9.56 5.13 -11.08
N GLU A 158 9.39 3.83 -10.87
CA GLU A 158 9.15 2.89 -11.96
C GLU A 158 7.84 3.18 -12.69
N LEU A 159 6.76 3.46 -11.94
CA LEU A 159 5.47 3.81 -12.52
C LEU A 159 5.54 5.14 -13.29
N GLY A 160 6.20 6.16 -12.73
CA GLY A 160 6.40 7.44 -13.41
C GLY A 160 7.14 7.29 -14.75
N ARG A 161 8.17 6.42 -14.79
CA ARG A 161 8.88 6.10 -16.06
C ARG A 161 8.02 5.37 -17.06
N LEU A 162 7.14 4.47 -16.62
CA LEU A 162 6.16 3.79 -17.49
C LEU A 162 5.20 4.81 -18.11
N VAL A 163 4.61 5.68 -17.27
CA VAL A 163 3.70 6.74 -17.73
C VAL A 163 4.40 7.67 -18.71
N ALA A 164 5.64 8.09 -18.43
CA ALA A 164 6.40 8.92 -19.35
C ALA A 164 6.58 8.27 -20.72
N ARG A 165 6.92 6.96 -20.78
CA ARG A 165 7.04 6.22 -22.05
C ARG A 165 5.73 6.16 -22.83
N TRP A 166 4.60 5.91 -22.16
CA TRP A 166 3.29 5.92 -22.83
C TRP A 166 2.92 7.30 -23.31
N THR A 167 3.21 8.34 -22.53
CA THR A 167 3.01 9.74 -22.91
C THR A 167 3.83 10.08 -24.15
N ASP A 168 5.12 9.78 -24.18
CA ASP A 168 6.00 10.09 -25.31
C ASP A 168 5.55 9.36 -26.58
N ARG A 169 5.20 8.06 -26.48
CA ARG A 169 4.67 7.28 -27.62
C ARG A 169 3.34 7.84 -28.14
N THR A 170 2.45 8.29 -27.25
CA THR A 170 1.17 8.90 -27.63
C THR A 170 1.38 10.28 -28.27
N LEU A 171 2.32 11.09 -27.74
CA LEU A 171 2.68 12.39 -28.33
C LEU A 171 3.26 12.26 -29.74
N GLN A 172 4.09 11.24 -29.99
CA GLN A 172 4.60 10.96 -31.35
C GLN A 172 3.46 10.69 -32.34
N VAL A 173 2.48 9.84 -31.93
CA VAL A 173 1.32 9.58 -32.79
C VAL A 173 0.48 10.84 -32.96
N LEU A 174 0.25 11.61 -31.90
CA LEU A 174 -0.52 12.85 -31.98
C LEU A 174 0.13 13.87 -32.92
N ALA A 175 1.45 14.05 -32.85
CA ALA A 175 2.18 14.95 -33.74
C ALA A 175 2.04 14.55 -35.23
N GLU A 176 2.07 13.23 -35.52
CA GLU A 176 1.82 12.70 -36.88
C GLU A 176 0.39 13.00 -37.35
N LEU A 177 -0.62 12.82 -36.45
CA LEU A 177 -2.01 13.15 -36.79
C LEU A 177 -2.21 14.65 -37.02
N GLU A 178 -1.62 15.50 -36.22
CA GLU A 178 -1.69 16.96 -36.37
C GLU A 178 -1.03 17.42 -37.66
N ALA A 179 0.12 16.82 -38.02
CA ALA A 179 0.76 17.11 -39.33
C ALA A 179 -0.15 16.77 -40.50
N HIS A 180 -0.87 15.64 -40.47
CA HIS A 180 -1.83 15.28 -41.52
C HIS A 180 -3.06 16.17 -41.54
N ILE A 181 -3.46 16.79 -40.41
CA ILE A 181 -4.54 17.75 -40.35
C ILE A 181 -4.09 19.09 -40.95
N ASP A 182 -2.87 19.53 -40.63
CA ASP A 182 -2.34 20.84 -41.05
C ASP A 182 -1.90 20.84 -42.52
N PHE A 183 -1.43 19.67 -43.05
CA PHE A 183 -0.92 19.53 -44.41
C PHE A 183 -1.62 18.38 -45.18
N PRO A 184 -2.93 18.47 -45.42
CA PRO A 184 -3.72 17.36 -45.99
C PRO A 184 -3.37 17.04 -47.45
N GLU A 185 -2.69 17.94 -48.15
CA GLU A 185 -2.28 17.76 -49.56
C GLU A 185 -0.83 17.18 -49.69
N GLU A 186 -0.10 17.06 -48.59
CA GLU A 186 1.28 16.55 -48.59
C GLU A 186 1.30 15.05 -48.33
N ASP A 187 2.05 14.31 -49.14
CA ASP A 187 2.27 12.87 -48.98
C ASP A 187 3.35 12.67 -47.90
N LEU A 188 2.97 12.86 -46.61
CA LEU A 188 3.87 12.74 -45.49
C LEU A 188 4.27 11.29 -45.30
N PRO A 189 5.58 10.96 -45.23
CA PRO A 189 6.02 9.59 -45.01
C PRO A 189 5.61 9.12 -43.61
N ALA A 190 5.08 7.90 -43.50
CA ALA A 190 4.79 7.29 -42.21
C ALA A 190 6.08 7.09 -41.40
N GLU A 191 6.15 7.62 -40.19
CA GLU A 191 7.31 7.45 -39.29
C GLU A 191 7.48 5.97 -38.88
N ASP A 192 6.37 5.22 -38.76
CA ASP A 192 6.36 3.83 -38.37
C ASP A 192 5.48 3.00 -39.35
N PRO A 193 6.03 1.92 -39.97
CA PRO A 193 5.26 1.06 -40.89
C PRO A 193 4.00 0.43 -40.30
N ARG A 194 3.91 0.32 -38.96
CA ARG A 194 2.72 -0.22 -38.27
C ARG A 194 1.53 0.74 -38.32
N GLY A 195 1.78 2.02 -38.58
CA GLY A 195 0.78 3.07 -38.63
C GLY A 195 0.25 3.51 -37.24
N PRO A 196 -0.38 4.70 -37.17
CA PRO A 196 -0.78 5.32 -35.90
C PRO A 196 -1.84 4.49 -35.15
N SER A 197 -2.81 3.88 -35.85
CA SER A 197 -3.86 3.07 -35.21
C SER A 197 -3.30 1.87 -34.45
N ALA A 198 -2.34 1.14 -35.02
CA ALA A 198 -1.73 -0.02 -34.35
C ALA A 198 -0.92 0.38 -33.12
N ARG A 199 -0.17 1.48 -33.20
CA ARG A 199 0.60 2.03 -32.07
C ARG A 199 -0.29 2.44 -30.91
N LEU A 200 -1.42 3.11 -31.17
CA LEU A 200 -2.39 3.48 -30.15
C LEU A 200 -3.02 2.27 -29.47
N LEU A 201 -3.36 1.21 -30.23
CA LEU A 201 -3.91 -0.03 -29.67
C LEU A 201 -2.89 -0.78 -28.81
N GLU A 202 -1.62 -0.78 -29.20
CA GLU A 202 -0.55 -1.36 -28.41
C GLU A 202 -0.43 -0.66 -27.03
N ILE A 203 -0.40 0.68 -27.01
CA ILE A 203 -0.37 1.45 -25.77
C ILE A 203 -1.62 1.17 -24.93
N ALA A 204 -2.81 1.17 -25.53
CA ALA A 204 -4.07 0.89 -24.84
C ALA A 204 -4.08 -0.52 -24.21
N SER A 205 -3.51 -1.52 -24.90
CA SER A 205 -3.38 -2.88 -24.38
C SER A 205 -2.44 -2.95 -23.17
N GLU A 206 -1.29 -2.29 -23.25
CA GLU A 206 -0.35 -2.20 -22.12
C GLU A 206 -1.02 -1.56 -20.89
N LEU A 207 -1.69 -0.40 -21.07
CA LEU A 207 -2.41 0.30 -20.00
C LEU A 207 -3.47 -0.58 -19.36
N SER A 208 -4.26 -1.30 -20.18
CA SER A 208 -5.29 -2.21 -19.67
C SER A 208 -4.71 -3.38 -18.88
N ASN A 209 -3.52 -3.87 -19.25
CA ASN A 209 -2.82 -4.93 -18.53
C ASN A 209 -2.39 -4.45 -17.14
N TYR A 210 -1.79 -3.26 -17.04
CA TYR A 210 -1.41 -2.68 -15.74
C TYR A 210 -2.63 -2.33 -14.89
N ALA A 211 -3.70 -1.76 -15.47
CA ALA A 211 -4.93 -1.45 -14.75
C ALA A 211 -5.53 -2.68 -14.04
N ARG A 212 -5.43 -3.87 -14.65
CA ARG A 212 -5.91 -5.11 -14.02
C ARG A 212 -5.18 -5.49 -12.74
N THR A 213 -3.94 -5.03 -12.53
CA THR A 213 -3.20 -5.33 -11.31
C THR A 213 -3.77 -4.63 -10.07
N ALA A 214 -4.60 -3.59 -10.25
CA ALA A 214 -5.24 -2.87 -9.15
C ALA A 214 -6.17 -3.74 -8.30
N ARG A 215 -6.69 -4.85 -8.85
CA ARG A 215 -7.46 -5.82 -8.07
C ARG A 215 -6.70 -6.36 -6.85
N HIS A 216 -5.37 -6.32 -6.90
CA HIS A 216 -4.51 -6.75 -5.80
C HIS A 216 -4.16 -5.64 -4.81
N ASP A 217 -4.45 -4.36 -5.14
CA ASP A 217 -4.05 -3.21 -4.33
C ASP A 217 -4.64 -3.26 -2.91
N ALA A 218 -5.93 -3.55 -2.80
CA ALA A 218 -6.60 -3.66 -1.50
C ALA A 218 -6.01 -4.80 -0.65
N ALA A 219 -5.72 -5.95 -1.27
CA ALA A 219 -5.11 -7.09 -0.59
C ALA A 219 -3.66 -6.80 -0.15
N LEU A 220 -2.91 -6.04 -0.94
CA LEU A 220 -1.55 -5.61 -0.58
C LEU A 220 -1.56 -4.60 0.57
N ARG A 221 -2.48 -3.63 0.58
CA ARG A 221 -2.56 -2.57 1.59
C ARG A 221 -3.18 -3.05 2.89
N ALA A 222 -4.37 -3.65 2.83
CA ALA A 222 -5.12 -4.11 4.01
C ALA A 222 -4.73 -5.50 4.49
N GLY A 223 -4.02 -6.27 3.65
CA GLY A 223 -3.79 -7.69 3.86
C GLY A 223 -5.02 -8.54 3.53
N LEU A 224 -4.81 -9.84 3.52
CA LEU A 224 -5.89 -10.81 3.31
C LEU A 224 -6.48 -11.24 4.65
N ARG A 225 -7.80 -11.22 4.74
CA ARG A 225 -8.53 -11.82 5.86
C ARG A 225 -8.83 -13.28 5.52
N VAL A 226 -8.34 -14.19 6.35
CA VAL A 226 -8.56 -15.62 6.24
C VAL A 226 -9.41 -16.08 7.40
N ALA A 227 -10.62 -16.55 7.14
CA ALA A 227 -11.47 -17.13 8.17
C ALA A 227 -11.20 -18.62 8.31
N VAL A 228 -10.90 -19.05 9.55
CA VAL A 228 -10.69 -20.45 9.90
C VAL A 228 -12.01 -20.99 10.43
N VAL A 229 -12.65 -21.89 9.71
CA VAL A 229 -13.93 -22.51 10.07
C VAL A 229 -13.78 -24.02 10.21
N GLY A 230 -14.65 -24.65 10.96
CA GLY A 230 -14.65 -26.11 11.14
C GLY A 230 -15.28 -26.55 12.45
N ALA A 231 -15.55 -27.85 12.57
CA ALA A 231 -16.16 -28.46 13.75
C ALA A 231 -15.30 -28.24 15.03
N PRO A 232 -15.88 -28.36 16.24
CA PRO A 232 -15.12 -28.43 17.48
C PRO A 232 -14.05 -29.54 17.39
N ASN A 233 -12.88 -29.29 17.96
CA ASN A 233 -11.75 -30.23 18.01
C ASN A 233 -11.16 -30.67 16.65
N ALA A 234 -11.56 -30.05 15.52
CA ALA A 234 -10.94 -30.29 14.22
C ALA A 234 -9.48 -29.79 14.13
N GLY A 235 -9.06 -28.93 15.07
CA GLY A 235 -7.68 -28.41 15.13
C GLY A 235 -7.53 -26.98 14.65
N LYS A 236 -8.60 -26.16 14.71
CA LYS A 236 -8.56 -24.73 14.32
C LYS A 236 -7.47 -23.94 15.05
N SER A 237 -7.42 -24.06 16.38
CA SER A 237 -6.38 -23.39 17.19
C SER A 237 -4.99 -23.89 16.88
N SER A 238 -4.82 -25.18 16.55
CA SER A 238 -3.54 -25.74 16.10
C SER A 238 -3.13 -25.15 14.74
N LEU A 239 -4.09 -24.98 13.83
CA LEU A 239 -3.87 -24.32 12.55
C LEU A 239 -3.41 -22.86 12.74
N LEU A 240 -4.10 -22.11 13.58
CA LEU A 240 -3.75 -20.71 13.87
C LEU A 240 -2.34 -20.62 14.47
N ASN A 241 -2.02 -21.47 15.43
CA ASN A 241 -0.68 -21.52 16.04
C ASN A 241 0.40 -21.89 15.01
N ALA A 242 0.13 -22.85 14.12
CA ALA A 242 1.03 -23.25 13.06
C ALA A 242 1.27 -22.14 12.04
N LEU A 243 0.23 -21.36 11.72
CA LEU A 243 0.31 -20.22 10.81
C LEU A 243 1.00 -18.99 11.44
N ALA A 244 0.74 -18.71 12.73
CA ALA A 244 1.32 -17.57 13.43
C ALA A 244 2.86 -17.71 13.65
N GLY A 245 3.41 -18.90 13.61
CA GLY A 245 4.84 -19.15 13.80
C GLY A 245 5.31 -19.01 15.25
N ALA A 246 6.65 -19.16 15.46
CA ALA A 246 7.28 -19.07 16.79
C ALA A 246 7.33 -17.62 17.33
N ASP A 247 7.22 -16.63 16.46
CA ASP A 247 7.10 -15.22 16.85
C ASP A 247 5.66 -14.92 17.27
N ARG A 248 5.32 -15.34 18.49
CA ARG A 248 4.17 -14.81 19.20
C ARG A 248 4.39 -13.32 19.46
N ALA A 249 4.32 -12.53 18.42
CA ALA A 249 4.47 -11.11 18.50
C ALA A 249 3.11 -10.46 18.68
N ILE A 250 2.97 -9.84 19.82
CA ILE A 250 2.26 -8.60 20.04
C ILE A 250 0.76 -8.68 19.71
N VAL A 251 0.05 -9.37 20.57
CA VAL A 251 -1.28 -8.90 20.97
C VAL A 251 -1.06 -7.47 21.46
N SER A 252 -1.54 -6.46 20.71
CA SER A 252 -1.57 -5.08 21.19
C SER A 252 -2.30 -5.07 22.53
N PRO A 253 -1.66 -4.63 23.62
CA PRO A 253 -2.33 -4.54 24.91
C PRO A 253 -3.05 -3.18 24.98
N GLU A 254 -4.07 -2.95 24.18
CA GLU A 254 -5.08 -1.99 24.55
C GLU A 254 -6.01 -2.66 25.55
N ALA A 255 -5.72 -2.39 26.82
CA ALA A 255 -6.56 -2.79 27.93
C ALA A 255 -7.94 -2.14 27.79
N GLY A 256 -8.95 -2.93 27.35
CA GLY A 256 -10.33 -2.46 27.32
C GLY A 256 -11.33 -3.29 26.52
N THR A 257 -10.90 -4.22 25.65
CA THR A 257 -11.80 -5.05 24.85
C THR A 257 -11.53 -6.54 25.04
N THR A 258 -11.84 -7.02 26.23
CA THR A 258 -11.86 -8.45 26.54
C THR A 258 -13.07 -9.09 25.90
N ARG A 259 -12.89 -9.79 24.77
CA ARG A 259 -13.68 -10.91 24.23
C ARG A 259 -13.69 -11.03 22.70
N ASP A 260 -12.80 -10.38 21.99
CA ASP A 260 -12.86 -10.36 20.53
C ASP A 260 -11.65 -11.08 19.92
N TYR A 261 -11.96 -12.14 19.16
CA TYR A 261 -11.18 -12.82 18.12
C TYR A 261 -9.64 -12.88 18.28
N LEU A 262 -9.10 -14.08 18.24
CA LEU A 262 -7.67 -14.27 18.00
C LEU A 262 -7.38 -13.92 16.52
N GLU A 263 -7.03 -12.69 16.25
CA GLU A 263 -6.40 -12.31 14.99
C GLU A 263 -4.91 -12.60 15.10
N ALA A 264 -4.41 -13.48 14.24
CA ALA A 264 -3.00 -13.83 14.19
C ALA A 264 -2.42 -13.48 12.81
N PRO A 265 -1.36 -12.66 12.74
CA PRO A 265 -0.65 -12.44 11.50
C PRO A 265 0.03 -13.74 11.06
N VAL A 266 -0.05 -14.06 9.78
CA VAL A 266 0.58 -15.25 9.19
C VAL A 266 1.86 -14.81 8.47
N ALA A 267 3.00 -15.19 9.01
CA ALA A 267 4.30 -14.89 8.43
C ALA A 267 4.64 -15.82 7.24
N GLY A 268 5.47 -15.32 6.31
CA GLY A 268 6.00 -16.13 5.20
C GLY A 268 5.04 -16.31 4.01
N LEU A 269 3.92 -15.60 3.96
CA LEU A 269 3.02 -15.56 2.80
C LEU A 269 3.33 -14.37 1.89
N PRO A 270 2.91 -14.43 0.61
CA PRO A 270 3.13 -13.34 -0.35
C PRO A 270 2.42 -12.04 0.01
N LEU A 271 1.39 -12.11 0.84
CA LEU A 271 0.61 -10.98 1.36
C LEU A 271 0.55 -11.06 2.88
N ALA A 272 0.26 -9.93 3.54
CA ALA A 272 -0.14 -9.95 4.92
C ALA A 272 -1.46 -10.73 5.04
N VAL A 273 -1.46 -11.75 5.88
CA VAL A 273 -2.64 -12.57 6.12
C VAL A 273 -2.96 -12.50 7.61
N THR A 274 -4.18 -12.11 7.91
CA THR A 274 -4.73 -12.18 9.27
C THR A 274 -5.69 -13.33 9.33
N ALA A 275 -5.36 -14.37 10.10
CA ALA A 275 -6.25 -15.49 10.37
C ALA A 275 -7.18 -15.13 11.53
N VAL A 276 -8.48 -15.30 11.32
CA VAL A 276 -9.53 -15.02 12.31
C VAL A 276 -10.14 -16.33 12.77
N ASP A 277 -10.03 -16.63 14.09
CA ASP A 277 -10.69 -17.79 14.67
C ASP A 277 -12.21 -17.55 14.76
N THR A 278 -12.96 -18.30 14.02
CA THR A 278 -14.41 -18.38 14.22
C THR A 278 -14.65 -19.33 15.38
N ALA A 279 -14.89 -18.80 16.57
CA ALA A 279 -15.14 -19.57 17.79
C ALA A 279 -16.08 -20.75 17.52
N GLY A 280 -15.61 -21.96 17.91
CA GLY A 280 -16.15 -23.23 17.46
C GLY A 280 -17.67 -23.33 17.41
N LEU A 281 -18.15 -23.78 16.26
CA LEU A 281 -19.53 -24.23 16.07
C LEU A 281 -19.82 -25.36 17.05
N ARG A 282 -20.34 -25.05 18.22
CA ARG A 282 -20.85 -26.05 19.17
C ARG A 282 -22.34 -26.19 18.94
N ASP A 283 -22.79 -27.38 18.61
CA ASP A 283 -24.19 -27.77 18.68
C ASP A 283 -24.60 -27.83 20.16
N GLY A 284 -25.15 -26.76 20.67
CA GLY A 284 -25.67 -26.69 22.03
C GLY A 284 -26.61 -25.51 22.13
N GLY A 285 -27.87 -25.76 22.28
CA GLY A 285 -29.04 -24.85 22.15
C GLY A 285 -29.13 -23.68 23.13
N SER A 286 -28.02 -22.98 23.43
CA SER A 286 -28.03 -21.75 24.21
C SER A 286 -27.97 -20.51 23.28
N ALA A 287 -28.62 -19.42 23.69
CA ALA A 287 -28.66 -18.16 22.97
C ALA A 287 -27.23 -17.60 22.65
N LEU A 288 -26.23 -17.96 23.47
CA LEU A 288 -24.81 -17.60 23.29
C LEU A 288 -24.17 -18.34 22.11
N GLU A 289 -24.57 -19.55 21.81
CA GLU A 289 -24.02 -20.37 20.72
C GLU A 289 -24.58 -19.94 19.36
N HIS A 290 -25.84 -19.53 19.30
CA HIS A 290 -26.43 -18.92 18.11
C HIS A 290 -25.73 -17.60 17.76
N LEU A 291 -25.40 -16.78 18.75
CA LEU A 291 -24.64 -15.55 18.54
C LEU A 291 -23.22 -15.83 18.00
N GLY A 292 -22.55 -16.87 18.53
CA GLY A 292 -21.22 -17.30 18.06
C GLY A 292 -21.24 -17.79 16.61
N MET A 293 -22.26 -18.56 16.23
CA MET A 293 -22.43 -19.05 14.87
C MET A 293 -22.73 -17.92 13.87
N ALA A 294 -23.63 -17.00 14.21
CA ALA A 294 -23.97 -15.85 13.37
C ALA A 294 -22.72 -14.98 13.09
N ARG A 295 -21.92 -14.72 14.11
CA ARG A 295 -20.65 -13.98 13.98
C ARG A 295 -19.62 -14.73 13.13
N SER A 296 -19.49 -16.06 13.32
CA SER A 296 -18.60 -16.90 12.52
C SER A 296 -18.95 -16.87 11.04
N LEU A 297 -20.24 -16.90 10.71
CA LEU A 297 -20.75 -16.78 9.36
C LEU A 297 -20.52 -15.37 8.78
N GLU A 298 -20.65 -14.32 9.58
CA GLU A 298 -20.36 -12.94 9.18
C GLU A 298 -18.86 -12.80 8.83
N GLN A 299 -17.96 -13.32 9.66
CA GLN A 299 -16.53 -13.31 9.37
C GLN A 299 -16.19 -14.15 8.12
N ALA A 300 -16.82 -15.30 7.94
CA ALA A 300 -16.66 -16.12 6.75
C ALA A 300 -17.13 -15.40 5.47
N ARG A 301 -18.22 -14.63 5.55
CA ARG A 301 -18.69 -13.79 4.42
C ARG A 301 -17.72 -12.69 4.05
N GLY A 302 -17.12 -12.02 5.05
CA GLY A 302 -16.17 -10.93 4.87
C GLY A 302 -14.74 -11.37 4.59
N ALA A 303 -14.42 -12.66 4.65
CA ALA A 303 -13.09 -13.18 4.42
C ALA A 303 -12.77 -13.31 2.93
N HIS A 304 -11.51 -13.03 2.55
CA HIS A 304 -10.99 -13.25 1.21
C HIS A 304 -10.76 -14.74 0.92
N LEU A 305 -10.44 -15.51 1.97
CA LEU A 305 -10.17 -16.95 1.91
C LEU A 305 -10.83 -17.65 3.10
N LEU A 306 -11.38 -18.85 2.87
CA LEU A 306 -11.91 -19.75 3.88
C LEU A 306 -10.99 -20.95 4.04
N LEU A 307 -10.51 -21.20 5.25
CA LEU A 307 -9.84 -22.45 5.63
C LEU A 307 -10.83 -23.32 6.41
N LEU A 308 -11.37 -24.33 5.73
CA LEU A 308 -12.25 -25.31 6.36
C LEU A 308 -11.41 -26.44 6.96
N VAL A 309 -11.28 -26.45 8.29
CA VAL A 309 -10.51 -27.48 9.01
C VAL A 309 -11.41 -28.65 9.33
N VAL A 310 -11.00 -29.83 8.90
CA VAL A 310 -11.69 -31.11 9.18
C VAL A 310 -10.72 -32.10 9.80
N ASP A 311 -11.24 -32.94 10.70
CA ASP A 311 -10.50 -34.07 11.28
C ASP A 311 -10.53 -35.22 10.27
N ALA A 312 -9.38 -35.52 9.64
CA ALA A 312 -9.28 -36.57 8.62
C ALA A 312 -9.53 -37.99 9.20
N SER A 313 -9.31 -38.18 10.49
CA SER A 313 -9.49 -39.47 11.17
C SER A 313 -10.92 -39.76 11.61
N ALA A 314 -11.80 -38.75 11.59
CA ALA A 314 -13.21 -38.87 12.00
C ALA A 314 -14.16 -38.84 10.79
N ALA A 315 -15.42 -39.23 11.03
CA ALA A 315 -16.46 -39.07 10.02
C ALA A 315 -16.62 -37.59 9.63
N PRO A 316 -16.95 -37.26 8.35
CA PRO A 316 -17.18 -35.90 7.92
C PRO A 316 -18.19 -35.18 8.81
N PRO A 317 -17.91 -33.93 9.20
CA PRO A 317 -18.86 -33.16 10.01
C PRO A 317 -20.08 -32.74 9.19
N THR A 318 -21.26 -32.62 9.85
CA THR A 318 -22.38 -31.94 9.26
C THR A 318 -22.13 -30.44 9.31
N LEU A 319 -22.12 -29.80 8.15
CA LEU A 319 -21.91 -28.33 8.04
C LEU A 319 -23.25 -27.63 7.98
N PRO A 320 -23.42 -26.44 8.62
CA PRO A 320 -24.60 -25.61 8.47
C PRO A 320 -24.86 -25.24 7.01
N ALA A 321 -26.13 -25.18 6.62
CA ALA A 321 -26.52 -24.86 5.25
C ALA A 321 -25.97 -23.49 4.79
N GLU A 322 -25.98 -22.51 5.69
CA GLU A 322 -25.44 -21.16 5.44
C GLU A 322 -23.94 -21.21 5.16
N LEU A 323 -23.19 -22.08 5.84
CA LEU A 323 -21.75 -22.23 5.56
C LEU A 323 -21.53 -22.89 4.20
N LEU A 324 -22.30 -23.90 3.85
CA LEU A 324 -22.20 -24.58 2.54
C LEU A 324 -22.38 -23.61 1.37
N THR A 325 -23.27 -22.61 1.50
CA THR A 325 -23.45 -21.57 0.47
C THR A 325 -22.25 -20.63 0.30
N LEU A 326 -21.35 -20.57 1.28
CA LEU A 326 -20.14 -19.74 1.24
C LEU A 326 -18.93 -20.47 0.68
N LEU A 327 -18.99 -21.81 0.56
CA LEU A 327 -17.88 -22.63 0.09
C LEU A 327 -17.76 -22.54 -1.45
N ASP A 328 -16.84 -21.70 -1.90
CA ASP A 328 -16.49 -21.51 -3.30
C ASP A 328 -15.09 -22.10 -3.54
N PRO A 329 -14.89 -22.98 -4.56
CA PRO A 329 -13.58 -23.53 -4.88
C PRO A 329 -12.47 -22.47 -5.14
N ALA A 330 -12.85 -21.29 -5.62
CA ALA A 330 -11.92 -20.20 -5.87
C ALA A 330 -11.39 -19.53 -4.59
N ARG A 331 -12.11 -19.65 -3.46
CA ARG A 331 -11.73 -19.02 -2.18
C ARG A 331 -11.81 -19.93 -0.97
N THR A 332 -11.93 -21.23 -1.16
CA THR A 332 -12.02 -22.19 -0.05
C THR A 332 -10.95 -23.26 -0.19
N LEU A 333 -10.16 -23.46 0.87
CA LEU A 333 -9.21 -24.56 0.99
C LEU A 333 -9.61 -25.45 2.17
N VAL A 334 -9.82 -26.74 1.93
CA VAL A 334 -10.08 -27.72 2.97
C VAL A 334 -8.76 -28.21 3.55
N VAL A 335 -8.55 -28.02 4.85
CA VAL A 335 -7.38 -28.53 5.59
C VAL A 335 -7.80 -29.81 6.32
N ALA A 336 -7.44 -30.96 5.76
CA ALA A 336 -7.64 -32.28 6.36
C ALA A 336 -6.55 -32.52 7.42
N ASN A 337 -6.86 -32.13 8.65
CA ASN A 337 -5.93 -32.23 9.79
C ASN A 337 -5.87 -33.64 10.38
N LYS A 338 -4.87 -33.89 11.21
CA LYS A 338 -4.57 -35.19 11.83
C LYS A 338 -4.20 -36.27 10.78
N ALA A 339 -3.44 -35.86 9.77
CA ALA A 339 -2.98 -36.74 8.70
C ALA A 339 -1.99 -37.82 9.17
N ASP A 340 -1.53 -37.74 10.41
CA ASP A 340 -0.76 -38.76 11.14
C ASP A 340 -1.61 -39.97 11.61
N LEU A 341 -2.93 -39.84 11.56
CA LEU A 341 -3.86 -40.91 11.93
C LEU A 341 -4.49 -41.53 10.66
N PRO A 342 -4.99 -42.78 10.73
CA PRO A 342 -5.70 -43.40 9.62
C PRO A 342 -6.92 -42.56 9.19
N ALA A 343 -7.01 -42.24 7.91
CA ALA A 343 -8.11 -41.47 7.41
C ALA A 343 -9.44 -42.24 7.44
N HIS A 344 -10.53 -41.56 7.83
CA HIS A 344 -11.85 -42.15 7.78
C HIS A 344 -12.31 -42.30 6.31
N PRO A 345 -12.84 -43.47 5.89
CA PRO A 345 -13.17 -43.72 4.49
C PRO A 345 -14.11 -42.68 3.85
N ALA A 346 -15.10 -42.18 4.59
CA ALA A 346 -16.05 -41.19 4.09
C ALA A 346 -15.44 -39.81 3.85
N GLN A 347 -14.23 -39.52 4.33
CA GLN A 347 -13.54 -38.23 4.06
C GLN A 347 -13.14 -38.11 2.59
N ARG A 348 -13.00 -39.21 1.87
CA ARG A 348 -12.62 -39.22 0.46
C ARG A 348 -13.65 -38.46 -0.40
N ASP A 349 -14.93 -38.67 -0.12
CA ASP A 349 -16.05 -38.11 -0.90
C ASP A 349 -16.63 -36.84 -0.29
N PHE A 350 -16.07 -36.36 0.83
CA PHE A 350 -16.52 -35.13 1.48
C PHE A 350 -16.03 -33.91 0.68
N LEU A 351 -16.94 -33.07 0.22
CA LEU A 351 -16.71 -31.85 -0.59
C LEU A 351 -15.70 -32.07 -1.72
N PRO A 352 -16.01 -32.96 -2.71
CA PRO A 352 -15.07 -33.41 -3.72
C PRO A 352 -14.62 -32.29 -4.69
N THR A 353 -15.41 -31.22 -4.81
CA THR A 353 -15.14 -30.07 -5.69
C THR A 353 -14.17 -29.05 -5.09
N LEU A 354 -13.91 -29.11 -3.78
CA LEU A 354 -13.03 -28.17 -3.11
C LEU A 354 -11.58 -28.67 -3.10
N PRO A 355 -10.61 -27.75 -3.27
CA PRO A 355 -9.19 -28.10 -3.09
C PRO A 355 -8.91 -28.54 -1.66
N LYS A 356 -8.13 -29.59 -1.51
CA LYS A 356 -7.80 -30.19 -0.21
C LYS A 356 -6.29 -30.21 0.05
N LEU A 357 -5.92 -29.96 1.29
CA LEU A 357 -4.57 -30.10 1.82
C LEU A 357 -4.59 -31.00 3.05
N SER A 358 -3.83 -32.10 3.03
CA SER A 358 -3.64 -32.96 4.19
C SER A 358 -2.47 -32.40 5.03
N ALA A 359 -2.67 -32.29 6.34
CA ALA A 359 -1.64 -31.78 7.26
C ALA A 359 -1.74 -32.43 8.65
N CYS A 360 -0.59 -32.56 9.31
CA CYS A 360 -0.49 -32.82 10.74
C CYS A 360 -0.09 -31.51 11.43
N LEU A 361 -1.06 -30.85 12.06
CA LEU A 361 -0.85 -29.57 12.73
C LEU A 361 -0.37 -29.72 14.19
N LEU A 362 -0.17 -30.96 14.65
CA LEU A 362 0.40 -31.23 15.94
C LEU A 362 1.88 -30.81 15.94
N ASP A 363 2.29 -30.04 16.95
CA ASP A 363 3.66 -29.56 17.13
C ASP A 363 4.23 -28.71 15.96
N GLY A 364 3.35 -28.14 15.11
CA GLY A 364 3.76 -27.30 13.98
C GLY A 364 4.51 -28.02 12.86
N ARG A 365 4.46 -29.35 12.82
CA ARG A 365 5.25 -30.22 11.94
C ARG A 365 5.10 -29.87 10.45
N ASP A 366 3.88 -29.58 9.98
CA ASP A 366 3.59 -29.24 8.59
C ASP A 366 3.35 -27.74 8.35
N ALA A 367 3.72 -26.88 9.31
CA ALA A 367 3.42 -25.45 9.25
C ALA A 367 4.03 -24.75 8.02
N GLU A 368 5.27 -25.11 7.67
CA GLU A 368 5.97 -24.54 6.52
C GLU A 368 5.36 -25.02 5.20
N ALA A 369 5.09 -26.33 5.09
CA ALA A 369 4.42 -26.90 3.93
C ALA A 369 3.01 -26.31 3.73
N LEU A 370 2.28 -26.10 4.84
CA LEU A 370 0.98 -25.45 4.82
C LEU A 370 1.06 -24.00 4.32
N ARG A 371 2.03 -23.22 4.81
CA ARG A 371 2.23 -21.83 4.32
C ARG A 371 2.60 -21.79 2.84
N ALA A 372 3.49 -22.69 2.40
CA ALA A 372 3.86 -22.78 1.00
C ALA A 372 2.64 -23.08 0.09
N LYS A 373 1.86 -24.11 0.46
CA LYS A 373 0.64 -24.49 -0.26
C LYS A 373 -0.42 -23.40 -0.26
N LEU A 374 -0.58 -22.70 0.86
CA LEU A 374 -1.49 -21.56 0.96
C LEU A 374 -1.03 -20.42 0.04
N GLY A 375 0.27 -20.13 -0.01
CA GLY A 375 0.85 -19.15 -0.92
C GLY A 375 0.62 -19.52 -2.39
N GLU A 376 0.87 -20.77 -2.77
CA GLU A 376 0.60 -21.27 -4.13
C GLU A 376 -0.89 -21.14 -4.49
N PHE A 377 -1.78 -21.49 -3.56
CA PHE A 377 -3.22 -21.36 -3.76
C PHE A 377 -3.66 -19.90 -3.97
N LEU A 378 -3.16 -18.97 -3.16
CA LEU A 378 -3.48 -17.56 -3.27
C LEU A 378 -3.06 -16.97 -4.63
N VAL A 379 -1.90 -17.39 -5.14
CA VAL A 379 -1.42 -16.96 -6.47
C VAL A 379 -2.22 -17.62 -7.59
N ALA A 380 -2.48 -18.93 -7.50
CA ALA A 380 -3.21 -19.68 -8.52
C ALA A 380 -4.66 -19.20 -8.70
N GLN A 381 -5.29 -18.75 -7.63
CA GLN A 381 -6.64 -18.17 -7.67
C GLN A 381 -6.67 -16.67 -7.98
N GLU A 382 -5.52 -16.12 -8.39
CA GLU A 382 -5.38 -14.67 -8.64
C GLU A 382 -5.84 -13.77 -7.46
N ILE A 383 -5.80 -14.28 -6.24
CA ILE A 383 -6.08 -13.51 -5.02
C ILE A 383 -4.86 -12.66 -4.66
N ALA A 384 -3.66 -13.15 -4.98
CA ALA A 384 -2.39 -12.46 -4.78
C ALA A 384 -1.72 -12.13 -6.13
N PRO A 385 -0.98 -11.00 -6.23
CA PRO A 385 -0.21 -10.66 -7.43
C PRO A 385 0.94 -11.66 -7.65
N GLY A 386 1.38 -11.82 -8.89
CA GLY A 386 2.62 -12.52 -9.23
C GLY A 386 3.86 -11.83 -8.64
N ALA A 387 5.01 -12.52 -8.64
CA ALA A 387 6.25 -11.96 -8.07
C ALA A 387 6.77 -10.74 -8.84
N GLU A 388 6.53 -10.72 -10.16
CA GLU A 388 6.99 -9.69 -11.09
C GLU A 388 5.98 -8.54 -11.29
N ASP A 389 4.76 -8.64 -10.71
CA ASP A 389 3.71 -7.65 -10.93
C ASP A 389 4.04 -6.33 -10.22
N LEU A 390 4.02 -5.24 -10.97
CA LEU A 390 3.92 -3.89 -10.42
C LEU A 390 2.44 -3.61 -10.17
N VAL A 391 2.02 -3.70 -8.93
CA VAL A 391 0.63 -3.43 -8.55
C VAL A 391 0.40 -1.93 -8.50
N VAL A 392 -0.63 -1.46 -9.19
CA VAL A 392 -1.02 -0.05 -9.21
C VAL A 392 -2.22 0.19 -8.31
N GLY A 393 -2.29 1.37 -7.68
CA GLY A 393 -3.46 1.76 -6.87
C GLY A 393 -4.71 1.99 -7.72
N VAL A 394 -5.89 1.96 -7.07
CA VAL A 394 -7.19 2.12 -7.74
C VAL A 394 -7.24 3.41 -8.57
N ARG A 395 -6.76 4.53 -8.02
CA ARG A 395 -6.69 5.83 -8.74
C ARG A 395 -5.90 5.72 -10.04
N HIS A 396 -4.73 5.07 -9.98
CA HIS A 396 -3.88 4.87 -11.17
C HIS A 396 -4.58 4.00 -12.21
N ALA A 397 -5.23 2.91 -11.76
CA ALA A 397 -5.94 1.99 -12.65
C ALA A 397 -7.13 2.66 -13.36
N GLU A 398 -7.89 3.49 -12.66
CA GLU A 398 -8.99 4.25 -13.24
C GLU A 398 -8.49 5.23 -14.31
N ALA A 399 -7.39 5.93 -14.05
CA ALA A 399 -6.77 6.82 -15.03
C ALA A 399 -6.22 6.05 -16.23
N MET A 400 -5.55 4.89 -16.00
CA MET A 400 -5.08 4.02 -17.08
C MET A 400 -6.22 3.46 -17.92
N ALA A 401 -7.35 3.08 -17.29
CA ALA A 401 -8.52 2.59 -18.01
C ALA A 401 -9.12 3.67 -18.91
N ARG A 402 -9.28 4.90 -18.40
CA ARG A 402 -9.72 6.05 -19.21
C ARG A 402 -8.78 6.35 -20.37
N ALA A 403 -7.46 6.33 -20.12
CA ALA A 403 -6.47 6.51 -21.16
C ALA A 403 -6.56 5.41 -22.24
N ALA A 404 -6.67 4.13 -21.82
CA ALA A 404 -6.81 3.01 -22.75
C ALA A 404 -8.09 3.10 -23.60
N GLU A 405 -9.21 3.50 -23.01
CA GLU A 405 -10.48 3.72 -23.70
C GLU A 405 -10.34 4.85 -24.75
N ALA A 406 -9.79 5.99 -24.36
CA ALA A 406 -9.57 7.12 -25.24
C ALA A 406 -8.64 6.77 -26.43
N LEU A 407 -7.52 6.07 -26.15
CA LEU A 407 -6.59 5.65 -27.21
C LEU A 407 -7.18 4.57 -28.13
N THR A 408 -8.03 3.69 -27.60
CA THR A 408 -8.78 2.72 -28.40
C THR A 408 -9.80 3.42 -29.31
N ALA A 409 -10.51 4.42 -28.80
CA ALA A 409 -11.41 5.25 -29.59
C ALA A 409 -10.66 6.02 -30.68
N ALA A 410 -9.51 6.63 -30.35
CA ALA A 410 -8.63 7.30 -31.31
C ALA A 410 -8.22 6.35 -32.44
N ALA A 411 -7.78 5.14 -32.11
CA ALA A 411 -7.44 4.11 -33.11
C ALA A 411 -8.64 3.70 -33.97
N GLY A 412 -9.85 3.71 -33.41
CA GLY A 412 -11.10 3.44 -34.13
C GLY A 412 -11.40 4.49 -35.16
N HIS A 413 -11.20 5.77 -34.87
CA HIS A 413 -11.39 6.89 -35.81
C HIS A 413 -10.39 6.92 -36.95
N LEU A 414 -9.28 6.20 -36.87
CA LEU A 414 -8.30 6.03 -37.94
C LEU A 414 -8.62 4.87 -38.90
N ARG A 415 -9.75 4.18 -38.69
CA ARG A 415 -10.29 3.19 -39.62
C ARG A 415 -11.29 3.86 -40.56
N ALA A 416 -11.59 3.23 -41.69
CA ALA A 416 -12.49 3.81 -42.66
C ALA A 416 -13.94 3.97 -42.15
N PRO A 417 -14.60 5.13 -42.27
CA PRO A 417 -14.05 6.38 -42.82
C PRO A 417 -13.10 7.05 -41.80
N ILE A 418 -11.94 7.51 -42.27
CA ILE A 418 -10.91 8.12 -41.42
C ILE A 418 -11.39 9.50 -40.96
N GLN A 419 -11.25 9.75 -39.65
CA GLN A 419 -11.64 10.97 -38.93
C GLN A 419 -10.46 11.45 -38.07
N THR A 420 -9.44 12.05 -38.74
CA THR A 420 -8.15 12.37 -38.10
C THR A 420 -8.29 13.37 -36.93
N GLU A 421 -9.17 14.38 -37.06
CA GLU A 421 -9.41 15.37 -36.00
C GLU A 421 -10.02 14.73 -34.73
N LEU A 422 -10.95 13.77 -34.91
CA LEU A 422 -11.54 13.06 -33.78
C LEU A 422 -10.51 12.11 -33.16
N ALA A 423 -9.67 11.47 -33.96
CA ALA A 423 -8.58 10.64 -33.45
C ALA A 423 -7.58 11.48 -32.62
N ALA A 424 -7.20 12.68 -33.11
CA ALA A 424 -6.33 13.59 -32.38
C ALA A 424 -6.96 14.08 -31.06
N ALA A 425 -8.27 14.39 -31.07
CA ALA A 425 -8.99 14.81 -29.86
C ALA A 425 -9.01 13.68 -28.80
N GLN A 426 -9.28 12.44 -29.22
CA GLN A 426 -9.26 11.29 -28.31
C GLN A 426 -7.85 10.98 -27.80
N ALA A 427 -6.81 11.11 -28.63
CA ALA A 427 -5.42 10.94 -28.20
C ALA A 427 -5.02 11.98 -27.13
N ARG A 428 -5.46 13.25 -27.27
CA ARG A 428 -5.28 14.29 -26.23
C ARG A 428 -5.99 13.91 -24.92
N SER A 429 -7.23 13.41 -24.97
CA SER A 429 -7.94 12.92 -23.78
C SER A 429 -7.17 11.78 -23.10
N GLY A 430 -6.55 10.89 -23.87
CA GLY A 430 -5.68 9.84 -23.33
C GLY A 430 -4.44 10.40 -22.62
N LEU A 431 -3.82 11.45 -23.20
CA LEU A 431 -2.67 12.15 -22.59
C LEU A 431 -3.07 12.85 -21.29
N ASP A 432 -4.23 13.48 -21.23
CA ASP A 432 -4.74 14.11 -20.01
C ASP A 432 -4.93 13.09 -18.90
N ALA A 433 -5.52 11.93 -19.20
CA ALA A 433 -5.69 10.85 -18.24
C ALA A 433 -4.34 10.28 -17.75
N LEU A 434 -3.33 10.15 -18.62
CA LEU A 434 -1.97 9.77 -18.23
C LEU A 434 -1.32 10.84 -17.33
N GLY A 435 -1.58 12.12 -17.61
CA GLY A 435 -1.09 13.23 -16.78
C GLY A 435 -1.61 13.20 -15.36
N GLU A 436 -2.85 12.75 -15.14
CA GLU A 436 -3.44 12.59 -13.79
C GLU A 436 -2.66 11.60 -12.92
N ILE A 437 -2.08 10.55 -13.50
CA ILE A 437 -1.34 9.53 -12.75
C ILE A 437 -0.15 10.16 -12.02
N VAL A 438 0.62 11.00 -12.70
CA VAL A 438 1.83 11.64 -12.17
C VAL A 438 1.58 13.01 -11.52
N GLY A 439 0.32 13.47 -11.50
CA GLY A 439 -0.08 14.72 -10.84
C GLY A 439 0.15 15.99 -11.68
N ARG A 440 0.11 15.89 -13.01
CA ARG A 440 0.25 17.07 -13.89
C ARG A 440 -1.00 17.93 -13.99
N ILE A 441 -2.10 17.52 -13.37
CA ILE A 441 -3.37 18.25 -13.35
C ILE A 441 -3.60 18.80 -11.95
N ASP A 442 -3.74 20.12 -11.83
CA ASP A 442 -4.01 20.87 -10.61
C ASP A 442 -5.42 20.57 -10.07
N ASN A 443 -5.54 19.52 -9.27
CA ASN A 443 -6.73 19.28 -8.46
C ASN A 443 -6.37 19.36 -6.99
N GLU A 444 -6.30 20.56 -6.42
CA GLU A 444 -5.97 20.81 -5.01
C GLU A 444 -6.83 19.96 -4.07
N ARG A 445 -8.13 19.78 -4.35
CA ARG A 445 -9.02 18.94 -3.54
C ARG A 445 -8.62 17.47 -3.53
N MET A 446 -8.07 16.98 -4.62
CA MET A 446 -7.57 15.60 -4.69
C MET A 446 -6.29 15.46 -3.88
N LEU A 447 -5.38 16.41 -3.99
CA LEU A 447 -4.14 16.45 -3.21
C LEU A 447 -4.43 16.55 -1.72
N ASP A 448 -5.36 17.41 -1.30
CA ASP A 448 -5.77 17.54 0.10
C ASP A 448 -6.30 16.21 0.67
N LYS A 449 -7.17 15.51 -0.06
CA LYS A 449 -7.68 14.20 0.36
C LYS A 449 -6.58 13.14 0.44
N LEU A 450 -5.68 13.13 -0.54
CA LEU A 450 -4.57 12.19 -0.57
C LEU A 450 -3.68 12.37 0.65
N PHE A 451 -3.18 13.60 0.88
CA PHE A 451 -2.24 13.87 1.96
C PHE A 451 -2.88 13.81 3.34
N ALA A 452 -4.18 14.07 3.48
CA ALA A 452 -4.89 13.88 4.75
C ALA A 452 -4.87 12.43 5.28
N SER A 453 -4.63 11.45 4.41
CA SER A 453 -4.51 10.03 4.80
C SER A 453 -3.11 9.65 5.32
N PHE A 454 -2.13 10.56 5.22
CA PHE A 454 -0.76 10.30 5.65
C PHE A 454 -0.56 10.53 7.15
N CYS A 455 0.48 9.94 7.69
CA CYS A 455 0.89 10.22 9.07
C CYS A 455 1.44 11.64 9.22
N ILE A 456 1.18 12.27 10.39
CA ILE A 456 1.82 13.53 10.76
C ILE A 456 3.33 13.29 10.89
N GLY A 457 4.15 14.20 10.33
CA GLY A 457 5.61 14.08 10.34
C GLY A 457 6.21 13.42 9.08
N LYS A 458 5.34 13.12 8.09
CA LYS A 458 5.70 12.58 6.77
C LYS A 458 5.27 13.51 5.64
#